data_546bd1bb0980a7166f24237ed1f47e50
#
_entry.id   546bd1bb0980a7166f24237ed1f47e50
#
_cell.length_a   1.000
_cell.length_b   1.000
_cell.length_c   1.000
_cell.angle_alpha   90.00
_cell.angle_beta   90.00
_cell.angle_gamma   90.00
#
_symmetry.space_group_name_H-M   'P 1'
#
loop_
_entity.id
_entity.type
_entity.pdbx_description
1 polymer ?
#
loop_
_entity_poly.entity_id
_entity_poly.type
_entity_poly.pdbx_seq_one_letter_code
_entity_poly.pdbx_strand_id
1 'polypeptide(L)' 'MRITELRNRMSEAFADPDTYSRDTVHSELGGLTVNEALAAGQEPGDIWRGVVAHNPEMPAKLR' A
#
# COMPACT_ATOMS: atom_id res chain seq x y z
N MET A 1 -3.91 7.26 -9.96
CA MET A 1 -4.49 5.98 -9.44
C MET A 1 -5.65 6.31 -8.51
N ARG A 2 -6.71 5.55 -8.61
CA ARG A 2 -7.86 5.72 -7.72
C ARG A 2 -7.72 4.81 -6.50
N ILE A 3 -8.46 5.13 -5.42
CA ILE A 3 -8.46 4.32 -4.20
C ILE A 3 -8.89 2.88 -4.50
N THR A 4 -9.91 2.70 -5.35
CA THR A 4 -10.39 1.38 -5.76
C THR A 4 -9.27 0.56 -6.42
N GLU A 5 -8.48 1.21 -7.27
CA GLU A 5 -7.36 0.56 -7.94
C GLU A 5 -6.27 0.16 -6.94
N LEU A 6 -5.98 1.03 -5.98
CA LEU A 6 -5.05 0.72 -4.90
C LEU A 6 -5.52 -0.51 -4.12
N ARG A 7 -6.80 -0.56 -3.73
CA ARG A 7 -7.37 -1.70 -3.01
C ARG A 7 -7.27 -2.99 -3.83
N ASN A 8 -7.53 -2.91 -5.14
CA ASN A 8 -7.43 -4.08 -6.02
C ASN A 8 -5.99 -4.59 -6.09
N ARG A 9 -5.01 -3.72 -6.22
CA ARG A 9 -3.60 -4.11 -6.22
C ARG A 9 -3.18 -4.73 -4.89
N MET A 10 -3.66 -4.18 -3.78
CA MET A 10 -3.41 -4.75 -2.46
C MET A 10 -3.98 -6.16 -2.35
N SER A 11 -5.19 -6.39 -2.88
CA SER A 11 -5.84 -7.70 -2.86
C SER A 11 -5.06 -8.73 -3.68
N GLU A 12 -4.42 -8.32 -4.76
CA GLU A 12 -3.60 -9.21 -5.57
C GLU A 12 -2.26 -9.53 -4.90
N ALA A 13 -1.72 -8.59 -4.14
CA ALA A 13 -0.38 -8.72 -3.56
C ALA A 13 -0.38 -9.40 -2.19
N PHE A 14 -1.46 -9.32 -1.44
CA PHE A 14 -1.51 -9.78 -0.05
C PHE A 14 -2.70 -10.69 0.19
N ALA A 15 -2.48 -11.74 1.01
CA ALA A 15 -3.54 -12.69 1.36
C ALA A 15 -4.61 -12.02 2.26
N ASP A 16 -4.19 -11.09 3.12
CA ASP A 16 -5.10 -10.36 4.01
C ASP A 16 -4.80 -8.85 3.88
N PRO A 17 -5.28 -8.22 2.79
CA PRO A 17 -4.96 -6.82 2.53
C PRO A 17 -5.53 -5.88 3.59
N ASP A 18 -6.66 -6.20 4.22
CA ASP A 18 -7.26 -5.33 5.23
C ASP A 18 -6.39 -5.26 6.47
N THR A 19 -5.90 -6.39 6.95
CA THR A 19 -4.99 -6.42 8.10
C THR A 19 -3.67 -5.73 7.75
N TYR A 20 -3.13 -5.99 6.57
CA TYR A 20 -1.91 -5.32 6.11
C TYR A 20 -2.08 -3.80 6.11
N SER A 21 -3.18 -3.31 5.56
CA SER A 21 -3.44 -1.86 5.44
C SER A 21 -3.62 -1.20 6.80
N ARG A 22 -4.12 -1.93 7.79
CA ARG A 22 -4.37 -1.40 9.13
C ARG A 22 -3.13 -1.46 10.02
N ASP A 23 -2.32 -2.50 9.90
CA ASP A 23 -1.31 -2.82 10.91
C ASP A 23 0.14 -2.61 10.47
N THR A 24 0.43 -2.61 9.16
CA THR A 24 1.80 -2.49 8.67
C THR A 24 2.20 -1.05 8.50
N VAL A 25 3.20 -0.62 9.26
CA VAL A 25 3.75 0.75 9.20
C VAL A 25 4.85 0.79 8.15
N HIS A 26 4.87 1.84 7.34
CA HIS A 26 5.84 2.02 6.26
C HIS A 26 6.66 3.29 6.49
N SER A 27 7.98 3.15 6.61
CA SER A 27 8.86 4.34 6.64
C SER A 27 8.74 5.12 5.33
N GLU A 28 8.46 4.43 4.23
CA GLU A 28 8.26 5.04 2.91
C GLU A 28 7.03 5.95 2.85
N LEU A 29 6.10 5.78 3.78
CA LEU A 29 4.88 6.60 3.89
C LEU A 29 4.95 7.58 5.07
N GLY A 30 6.14 7.84 5.57
CA GLY A 30 6.32 8.74 6.71
C GLY A 30 6.00 8.11 8.05
N GLY A 31 6.12 6.78 8.15
CA GLY A 31 5.82 6.05 9.38
C GLY A 31 4.35 5.75 9.57
N LEU A 32 3.58 5.72 8.48
CA LEU A 32 2.14 5.49 8.52
C LEU A 32 1.76 4.14 7.91
N THR A 33 0.62 3.61 8.34
CA THR A 33 -0.03 2.50 7.65
C THR A 33 -0.68 3.00 6.37
N VAL A 34 -1.09 2.08 5.48
CA VAL A 34 -1.83 2.46 4.28
C VAL A 34 -3.10 3.25 4.63
N ASN A 35 -3.85 2.78 5.62
CA ASN A 35 -5.09 3.46 6.02
C ASN A 35 -4.81 4.86 6.58
N GLU A 36 -3.76 5.00 7.38
CA GLU A 36 -3.37 6.32 7.90
C GLU A 36 -2.91 7.26 6.80
N ALA A 37 -2.15 6.74 5.83
CA ALA A 37 -1.68 7.53 4.69
C ALA A 37 -2.86 8.03 3.85
N LEU A 38 -3.86 7.18 3.61
CA LEU A 38 -5.08 7.59 2.90
C LEU A 38 -5.83 8.68 3.68
N ALA A 39 -5.96 8.51 5.00
CA ALA A 39 -6.63 9.50 5.84
C ALA A 39 -5.88 10.83 5.87
N ALA A 40 -4.56 10.80 5.73
CA ALA A 40 -3.73 12.01 5.67
C ALA A 40 -3.76 12.69 4.30
N GLY A 41 -4.45 12.11 3.32
CA GLY A 41 -4.58 12.72 2.00
C GLY A 41 -3.46 12.38 1.03
N GLN A 42 -2.64 11.37 1.32
CA GLN A 42 -1.62 10.95 0.37
C GLN A 42 -2.27 10.34 -0.87
N GLU A 43 -1.65 10.57 -2.03
CA GLU A 43 -2.17 10.04 -3.30
C GLU A 43 -2.05 8.51 -3.34
N PRO A 44 -3.11 7.79 -3.80
CA PRO A 44 -3.05 6.33 -3.87
C PRO A 44 -1.86 5.79 -4.66
N GLY A 45 -1.45 6.47 -5.74
CA GLY A 45 -0.27 6.08 -6.51
C GLY A 45 1.01 6.16 -5.69
N ASP A 46 1.15 7.19 -4.88
CA ASP A 46 2.31 7.36 -4.00
C ASP A 46 2.30 6.30 -2.91
N ILE A 47 1.13 5.99 -2.37
CA ILE A 47 0.98 4.93 -1.37
C ILE A 47 1.39 3.59 -1.96
N TRP A 48 0.94 3.27 -3.18
CA TRP A 48 1.31 2.03 -3.83
C TRP A 48 2.83 1.93 -4.07
N ARG A 49 3.46 3.03 -4.49
CA ARG A 49 4.92 3.05 -4.64
C ARG A 49 5.63 2.78 -3.31
N GLY A 50 5.11 3.32 -2.21
CA GLY A 50 5.64 3.05 -0.88
C GLY A 50 5.49 1.59 -0.47
N VAL A 51 4.34 0.99 -0.76
CA VAL A 51 4.09 -0.43 -0.48
C VAL A 51 5.06 -1.32 -1.28
N VAL A 52 5.26 -1.02 -2.56
CA VAL A 52 6.20 -1.76 -3.41
C VAL A 52 7.63 -1.64 -2.88
N ALA A 53 8.04 -0.44 -2.50
CA ALA A 53 9.38 -0.22 -1.95
C ALA A 53 9.58 -0.96 -0.62
N HIS A 54 8.54 -1.07 0.18
CA HIS A 54 8.57 -1.77 1.45
C HIS A 54 8.65 -3.30 1.27
N ASN A 55 8.26 -3.79 0.10
CA ASN A 55 8.21 -5.23 -0.20
C ASN A 55 9.03 -5.51 -1.47
N PRO A 56 10.38 -5.45 -1.38
CA PRO A 56 11.22 -5.65 -2.57
C PRO A 56 11.11 -7.04 -3.18
N GLU A 57 10.63 -8.02 -2.41
CA GLU A 57 10.40 -9.39 -2.88
C GLU A 57 9.14 -9.54 -3.73
N MET A 58 8.33 -8.50 -3.83
CA MET A 58 7.08 -8.56 -4.59
C MET A 58 7.36 -8.86 -6.06
N PRO A 59 6.65 -9.85 -6.67
CA PRO A 59 6.84 -10.16 -8.09
C PRO A 59 6.63 -8.94 -8.98
N ALA A 60 7.44 -8.83 -10.04
CA ALA A 60 7.41 -7.67 -10.94
C ALA A 60 6.01 -7.45 -11.54
N LYS A 61 5.26 -8.52 -11.80
CA LYS A 61 3.92 -8.42 -12.39
C LYS A 61 2.89 -7.75 -11.47
N LEU A 62 3.19 -7.64 -10.17
CA LEU A 62 2.28 -7.01 -9.19
C LEU A 62 2.65 -5.57 -8.88
N ARG A 63 3.83 -5.13 -9.29
CA ARG A 63 4.31 -3.78 -8.99
C ARG A 63 3.65 -2.68 -9.80
#